data_19f0a20170d5415f6ef194f49e2124ce
#
_entry.id   19f0a20170d5415f6ef194f49e2124ce
#
_cell.length_a   1.000
_cell.length_b   1.000
_cell.length_c   1.000
_cell.angle_alpha   90.00
_cell.angle_beta   90.00
_cell.angle_gamma   90.00
#
_symmetry.space_group_name_H-M   'P 1'
#
loop_
_entity.id
_entity.type
_entity.pdbx_description
1 polymer ?
#
loop_
_entity_poly.entity_id
_entity_poly.type
_entity_poly.pdbx_seq_one_letter_code
_entity_poly.pdbx_strand_id
1 'polypeptide(L)'
;MAGETVITVVGNLTADPELRFTPSGAAVANFTVAATPRTFDRASGEWKDGDALFMRCNVWRQAAENVAETLTRGMRVMVSGRLRQRSFETREGEKRTVVELEVDEVGPSLKYATAKVNKVSRGSGDGGGFGGSGSGGGSGGSSGGGYGGGGGSRGGQNDDPWGSAPPAGSGPAADDEPPF
;
A
#
# COMPACT_ATOMS: atom_id res chain seq x y z
N MET A 1 -9.05 -18.62 9.98
CA MET A 1 -10.11 -19.43 9.38
C MET A 1 -9.49 -20.32 8.34
N ALA A 2 -9.74 -21.61 8.38
CA ALA A 2 -9.21 -22.57 7.40
C ALA A 2 -10.17 -22.64 6.21
N GLY A 3 -9.63 -22.72 4.97
CA GLY A 3 -10.42 -22.95 3.75
C GLY A 3 -10.72 -21.72 2.89
N GLU A 4 -10.10 -20.57 3.14
CA GLU A 4 -10.22 -19.44 2.23
C GLU A 4 -9.28 -19.59 1.04
N THR A 5 -9.78 -19.32 -0.17
CA THR A 5 -8.96 -19.35 -1.39
C THR A 5 -8.30 -18.00 -1.57
N VAL A 6 -7.01 -17.92 -1.27
CA VAL A 6 -6.21 -16.71 -1.48
C VAL A 6 -5.57 -16.77 -2.85
N ILE A 7 -5.69 -15.69 -3.62
CA ILE A 7 -5.06 -15.54 -4.93
C ILE A 7 -4.36 -14.19 -5.05
N THR A 8 -3.40 -14.12 -5.95
CA THR A 8 -2.76 -12.87 -6.36
C THR A 8 -2.98 -12.64 -7.84
N VAL A 9 -3.47 -11.46 -8.19
CA VAL A 9 -3.72 -11.04 -9.57
C VAL A 9 -2.83 -9.85 -9.89
N VAL A 10 -2.16 -9.90 -11.05
CA VAL A 10 -1.36 -8.78 -11.56
C VAL A 10 -1.94 -8.34 -12.88
N GLY A 11 -2.32 -7.08 -12.99
CA GLY A 11 -2.96 -6.55 -14.19
C GLY A 11 -3.06 -5.03 -14.14
N ASN A 12 -3.88 -4.48 -15.03
CA ASN A 12 -4.07 -3.04 -15.13
C ASN A 12 -5.49 -2.65 -14.69
N LEU A 13 -5.62 -1.52 -14.01
CA LEU A 13 -6.91 -0.96 -13.65
C LEU A 13 -7.68 -0.54 -14.90
N THR A 14 -8.93 -0.96 -15.00
CA THR A 14 -9.81 -0.62 -16.14
C THR A 14 -10.45 0.76 -16.03
N ALA A 15 -10.62 1.23 -14.78
CA ALA A 15 -11.15 2.54 -14.41
C ALA A 15 -10.54 2.98 -13.08
N ASP A 16 -10.75 4.23 -12.71
CA ASP A 16 -10.37 4.73 -11.38
C ASP A 16 -11.14 3.97 -10.30
N PRO A 17 -10.50 3.69 -9.13
CA PRO A 17 -11.18 3.08 -8.00
C PRO A 17 -12.36 3.95 -7.51
N GLU A 18 -13.51 3.34 -7.32
CA GLU A 18 -14.71 4.02 -6.83
C GLU A 18 -14.79 3.88 -5.31
N LEU A 19 -14.56 4.99 -4.60
CA LEU A 19 -14.69 5.05 -3.15
C LEU A 19 -16.15 5.29 -2.77
N ARG A 20 -16.68 4.48 -1.88
CA ARG A 20 -18.01 4.61 -1.29
C ARG A 20 -17.95 4.43 0.21
N PHE A 21 -18.96 4.94 0.92
CA PHE A 21 -19.13 4.72 2.35
C PHE A 21 -20.40 3.92 2.59
N THR A 22 -20.29 2.92 3.44
CA THR A 22 -21.45 2.16 3.89
C THR A 22 -22.30 3.00 4.84
N PRO A 23 -23.58 2.62 5.08
CA PRO A 23 -24.41 3.29 6.08
C PRO A 23 -23.79 3.30 7.50
N SER A 24 -22.92 2.35 7.80
CA SER A 24 -22.16 2.30 9.06
C SER A 24 -20.89 3.17 9.06
N GLY A 25 -20.62 3.92 7.96
CA GLY A 25 -19.48 4.82 7.84
C GLY A 25 -18.17 4.13 7.41
N ALA A 26 -18.18 2.84 7.10
CA ALA A 26 -16.98 2.16 6.63
C ALA A 26 -16.69 2.49 5.16
N ALA A 27 -15.46 2.90 4.86
CA ALA A 27 -15.00 3.12 3.49
C ALA A 27 -14.83 1.79 2.74
N VAL A 28 -15.25 1.74 1.49
CA VAL A 28 -15.00 0.64 0.55
C VAL A 28 -14.64 1.21 -0.82
N ALA A 29 -13.54 0.75 -1.41
CA ALA A 29 -13.18 1.07 -2.78
C ALA A 29 -13.39 -0.15 -3.67
N ASN A 30 -14.08 0.06 -4.79
CA ASN A 30 -14.34 -0.96 -5.79
C ASN A 30 -13.57 -0.62 -7.06
N PHE A 31 -12.88 -1.61 -7.62
CA PHE A 31 -12.16 -1.47 -8.87
C PHE A 31 -12.08 -2.80 -9.61
N THR A 32 -11.72 -2.74 -10.89
CA THR A 32 -11.55 -3.94 -11.72
C THR A 32 -10.14 -3.99 -12.29
N VAL A 33 -9.49 -5.14 -12.14
CA VAL A 33 -8.17 -5.42 -12.70
C VAL A 33 -8.32 -6.31 -13.92
N ALA A 34 -7.79 -5.85 -15.06
CA ALA A 34 -7.67 -6.64 -16.27
C ALA A 34 -6.28 -7.31 -16.31
N ALA A 35 -6.26 -8.62 -16.26
CA ALA A 35 -5.06 -9.43 -16.41
C ALA A 35 -5.10 -10.16 -17.75
N THR A 36 -4.22 -9.78 -18.68
CA THR A 36 -4.14 -10.39 -20.01
C THR A 36 -2.89 -11.27 -20.08
N PRO A 37 -3.03 -12.60 -20.17
CA PRO A 37 -1.89 -13.47 -20.36
C PRO A 37 -1.33 -13.27 -21.77
N ARG A 38 0.00 -13.32 -21.92
CA ARG A 38 0.67 -13.30 -23.21
C ARG A 38 1.36 -14.62 -23.44
N THR A 39 1.14 -15.19 -24.60
CA THR A 39 1.75 -16.45 -25.02
C THR A 39 2.60 -16.20 -26.26
N PHE A 40 3.82 -16.75 -26.25
CA PHE A 40 4.67 -16.68 -27.42
C PHE A 40 4.26 -17.76 -28.43
N ASP A 41 3.84 -17.33 -29.61
CA ASP A 41 3.54 -18.21 -30.72
C ASP A 41 4.83 -18.55 -31.51
N ARG A 42 5.29 -19.78 -31.34
CA ARG A 42 6.52 -20.25 -32.00
C ARG A 42 6.40 -20.35 -33.53
N ALA A 43 5.17 -20.44 -34.06
CA ALA A 43 4.97 -20.56 -35.49
C ALA A 43 5.08 -19.19 -36.20
N SER A 44 4.58 -18.12 -35.57
CA SER A 44 4.69 -16.75 -36.09
C SER A 44 5.88 -15.97 -35.54
N GLY A 45 6.52 -16.44 -34.46
CA GLY A 45 7.59 -15.72 -33.77
C GLY A 45 7.10 -14.50 -32.98
N GLU A 46 5.83 -14.37 -32.71
CA GLU A 46 5.22 -13.21 -32.08
C GLU A 46 4.55 -13.53 -30.76
N TRP A 47 4.47 -12.50 -29.89
CA TRP A 47 3.69 -12.57 -28.66
C TRP A 47 2.22 -12.26 -28.95
N LYS A 48 1.35 -13.21 -28.64
CA LYS A 48 -0.11 -13.05 -28.75
C LYS A 48 -0.74 -12.83 -27.39
N ASP A 49 -1.67 -11.89 -27.33
CA ASP A 49 -2.48 -11.67 -26.15
C ASP A 49 -3.59 -12.74 -26.10
N GLY A 50 -3.73 -13.37 -24.94
CA GLY A 50 -4.83 -14.29 -24.67
C GLY A 50 -6.08 -13.56 -24.16
N ASP A 51 -7.07 -14.32 -23.71
CA ASP A 51 -8.30 -13.78 -23.14
C ASP A 51 -8.02 -13.01 -21.85
N ALA A 52 -8.53 -11.80 -21.77
CA ALA A 52 -8.37 -10.96 -20.58
C ALA A 52 -9.28 -11.44 -19.45
N LEU A 53 -8.68 -11.69 -18.28
CA LEU A 53 -9.42 -11.91 -17.04
C LEU A 53 -9.75 -10.55 -16.42
N PHE A 54 -11.04 -10.29 -16.19
CA PHE A 54 -11.51 -9.12 -15.46
C PHE A 54 -11.89 -9.51 -14.05
N MET A 55 -11.04 -9.14 -13.07
CA MET A 55 -11.27 -9.43 -11.66
C MET A 55 -11.83 -8.20 -10.95
N ARG A 56 -13.04 -8.33 -10.42
CA ARG A 56 -13.64 -7.31 -9.54
C ARG A 56 -13.02 -7.42 -8.16
N CYS A 57 -12.54 -6.30 -7.66
CA CYS A 57 -11.85 -6.18 -6.38
C CYS A 57 -12.58 -5.21 -5.48
N ASN A 58 -12.65 -5.51 -4.20
CA ASN A 58 -13.11 -4.61 -3.17
C ASN A 58 -12.10 -4.58 -2.02
N VAL A 59 -11.80 -3.38 -1.54
CA VAL A 59 -10.89 -3.14 -0.41
C VAL A 59 -11.61 -2.25 0.60
N TRP A 60 -11.34 -2.44 1.89
CA TRP A 60 -12.12 -1.85 2.97
C TRP A 60 -11.30 -0.92 3.86
N ARG A 61 -12.00 0.01 4.53
CA ARG A 61 -11.48 0.90 5.57
C ARG A 61 -10.37 1.83 5.04
N GLN A 62 -9.33 2.07 5.83
CA GLN A 62 -8.24 2.98 5.48
C GLN A 62 -7.55 2.63 4.16
N ALA A 63 -7.40 1.33 3.87
CA ALA A 63 -6.83 0.91 2.60
C ALA A 63 -7.70 1.32 1.39
N ALA A 64 -9.02 1.40 1.55
CA ALA A 64 -9.91 1.88 0.50
C ALA A 64 -9.67 3.36 0.14
N GLU A 65 -9.50 4.19 1.16
CA GLU A 65 -9.20 5.62 0.97
C GLU A 65 -7.82 5.80 0.31
N ASN A 66 -6.81 5.08 0.79
CA ASN A 66 -5.46 5.12 0.22
C ASN A 66 -5.43 4.67 -1.25
N VAL A 67 -6.21 3.62 -1.59
CA VAL A 67 -6.33 3.12 -2.96
C VAL A 67 -6.98 4.15 -3.87
N ALA A 68 -8.07 4.77 -3.42
CA ALA A 68 -8.78 5.78 -4.19
C ALA A 68 -7.94 7.04 -4.43
N GLU A 69 -7.06 7.39 -3.49
CA GLU A 69 -6.15 8.52 -3.62
C GLU A 69 -4.95 8.22 -4.53
N THR A 70 -4.47 6.96 -4.50
CA THR A 70 -3.18 6.60 -5.11
C THR A 70 -3.31 6.02 -6.50
N LEU A 71 -4.33 5.16 -6.73
CA LEU A 71 -4.43 4.36 -7.94
C LEU A 71 -5.38 5.01 -8.95
N THR A 72 -4.98 4.98 -10.22
CA THR A 72 -5.78 5.51 -11.32
C THR A 72 -5.90 4.49 -12.46
N ARG A 73 -6.86 4.73 -13.36
CA ARG A 73 -7.06 3.93 -14.58
C ARG A 73 -5.75 3.71 -15.33
N GLY A 74 -5.55 2.49 -15.79
CA GLY A 74 -4.38 2.10 -16.57
C GLY A 74 -3.16 1.73 -15.74
N MET A 75 -3.11 2.07 -14.46
CA MET A 75 -2.01 1.66 -13.59
C MET A 75 -1.93 0.14 -13.49
N ARG A 76 -0.71 -0.38 -13.60
CA ARG A 76 -0.41 -1.78 -13.33
C ARG A 76 -0.31 -1.99 -11.83
N VAL A 77 -1.10 -2.93 -11.33
CA VAL A 77 -1.18 -3.24 -9.89
C VAL A 77 -0.99 -4.72 -9.64
N MET A 78 -0.54 -5.03 -8.44
CA MET A 78 -0.53 -6.35 -7.85
C MET A 78 -1.56 -6.35 -6.72
N VAL A 79 -2.48 -7.29 -6.75
CA VAL A 79 -3.58 -7.39 -5.79
C VAL A 79 -3.61 -8.79 -5.22
N SER A 80 -3.55 -8.93 -3.91
CA SER A 80 -3.68 -10.20 -3.20
C SER A 80 -4.89 -10.15 -2.28
N GLY A 81 -5.65 -11.22 -2.23
CA GLY A 81 -6.86 -11.28 -1.42
C GLY A 81 -7.57 -12.62 -1.50
N ARG A 82 -8.75 -12.67 -0.91
CA ARG A 82 -9.58 -13.85 -0.80
C ARG A 82 -10.67 -13.86 -1.85
N LEU A 83 -10.76 -14.94 -2.59
CA LEU A 83 -11.83 -15.13 -3.58
C LEU A 83 -13.16 -15.33 -2.85
N ARG A 84 -14.15 -14.54 -3.21
CA ARG A 84 -15.52 -14.60 -2.68
C ARG A 84 -16.51 -14.80 -3.82
N GLN A 85 -17.36 -15.78 -3.66
CA GLN A 85 -18.48 -16.01 -4.56
C GLN A 85 -19.77 -15.52 -3.90
N ARG A 86 -20.51 -14.68 -4.61
CA ARG A 86 -21.83 -14.18 -4.18
C ARG A 86 -22.86 -14.54 -5.23
N SER A 87 -23.98 -15.09 -4.78
CA SER A 87 -25.13 -15.33 -5.63
C SER A 87 -26.27 -14.41 -5.21
N PHE A 88 -26.86 -13.75 -6.16
CA PHE A 88 -28.03 -12.89 -5.93
C PHE A 88 -29.06 -13.12 -7.04
N GLU A 89 -30.29 -12.83 -6.72
CA GLU A 89 -31.40 -12.89 -7.66
C GLU A 89 -31.65 -11.48 -8.23
N THR A 90 -31.71 -11.40 -9.57
CA THR A 90 -32.02 -10.14 -10.24
C THR A 90 -33.51 -9.82 -10.09
N ARG A 91 -33.91 -8.58 -10.39
CA ARG A 91 -35.32 -8.18 -10.37
C ARG A 91 -36.19 -8.98 -11.33
N GLU A 92 -35.58 -9.66 -12.28
CA GLU A 92 -36.22 -10.52 -13.29
C GLU A 92 -36.29 -11.98 -12.83
N GLY A 93 -35.85 -12.31 -11.60
CA GLY A 93 -35.87 -13.65 -11.03
C GLY A 93 -34.69 -14.55 -11.46
N GLU A 94 -33.69 -14.00 -12.17
CA GLU A 94 -32.51 -14.76 -12.56
C GLU A 94 -31.49 -14.83 -11.43
N LYS A 95 -31.00 -16.03 -11.12
CA LYS A 95 -29.87 -16.22 -10.21
C LYS A 95 -28.57 -15.91 -10.92
N ARG A 96 -27.86 -14.89 -10.47
CA ARG A 96 -26.52 -14.55 -10.96
C ARG A 96 -25.47 -14.82 -9.90
N THR A 97 -24.39 -15.43 -10.32
CA THR A 97 -23.23 -15.68 -9.47
C THR A 97 -22.10 -14.77 -9.94
N VAL A 98 -21.53 -14.03 -8.99
CA VAL A 98 -20.39 -13.14 -9.21
C VAL A 98 -19.25 -13.60 -8.33
N VAL A 99 -18.05 -13.66 -8.92
CA VAL A 99 -16.80 -13.92 -8.20
C VAL A 99 -16.06 -12.61 -8.05
N GLU A 100 -15.71 -12.29 -6.82
CA GLU A 100 -15.03 -11.04 -6.45
C GLU A 100 -13.81 -11.35 -5.60
N LEU A 101 -12.82 -10.47 -5.61
CA LEU A 101 -11.64 -10.55 -4.75
C LEU A 101 -11.79 -9.56 -3.60
N GLU A 102 -11.93 -10.09 -2.38
CA GLU A 102 -11.82 -9.31 -1.16
C GLU A 102 -10.34 -9.09 -0.87
N VAL A 103 -9.90 -7.85 -1.07
CA VAL A 103 -8.48 -7.49 -1.10
C VAL A 103 -7.91 -7.38 0.30
N ASP A 104 -6.82 -8.10 0.55
CA ASP A 104 -6.01 -7.96 1.75
C ASP A 104 -4.83 -7.01 1.53
N GLU A 105 -4.17 -7.11 0.35
CA GLU A 105 -3.02 -6.27 -0.02
C GLU A 105 -3.12 -5.81 -1.48
N VAL A 106 -2.78 -4.55 -1.72
CA VAL A 106 -2.74 -3.96 -3.06
C VAL A 106 -1.65 -2.91 -3.16
N GLY A 107 -1.00 -2.86 -4.30
CA GLY A 107 0.01 -1.84 -4.59
C GLY A 107 0.32 -1.71 -6.07
N PRO A 108 0.96 -0.60 -6.47
CA PRO A 108 1.43 -0.43 -7.83
C PRO A 108 2.55 -1.43 -8.14
N SER A 109 2.52 -1.99 -9.35
CA SER A 109 3.61 -2.82 -9.85
C SER A 109 4.75 -1.94 -10.34
N LEU A 110 5.95 -2.15 -9.82
CA LEU A 110 7.14 -1.37 -10.20
C LEU A 110 7.85 -1.93 -11.44
N LYS A 111 7.29 -2.91 -12.12
CA LYS A 111 7.92 -3.53 -13.30
C LYS A 111 8.22 -2.52 -14.41
N TYR A 112 7.35 -1.52 -14.59
CA TYR A 112 7.47 -0.51 -15.64
C TYR A 112 7.27 0.92 -15.11
N ALA A 113 7.29 1.11 -13.79
CA ALA A 113 7.04 2.39 -13.14
C ALA A 113 7.84 2.51 -11.85
N THR A 114 7.96 3.73 -11.35
CA THR A 114 8.46 4.03 -10.02
C THR A 114 7.34 4.59 -9.16
N ALA A 115 7.41 4.43 -7.85
CA ALA A 115 6.45 5.00 -6.91
C ALA A 115 7.17 5.57 -5.69
N LYS A 116 6.61 6.66 -5.15
CA LYS A 116 7.02 7.21 -3.85
C LYS A 116 5.95 6.84 -2.83
N VAL A 117 6.38 6.33 -1.67
CA VAL A 117 5.49 5.91 -0.60
C VAL A 117 5.48 6.97 0.49
N ASN A 118 4.30 7.50 0.78
CA ASN A 118 4.06 8.37 1.92
C ASN A 118 3.38 7.55 3.01
N LYS A 119 3.98 7.51 4.21
CA LYS A 119 3.35 6.83 5.35
C LYS A 119 2.17 7.66 5.83
N VAL A 120 0.99 7.04 5.88
CA VAL A 120 -0.17 7.60 6.56
C VAL A 120 0.00 7.31 8.04
N SER A 121 0.17 8.35 8.88
CA SER A 121 0.15 8.16 10.32
C SER A 121 -1.27 7.73 10.70
N ARG A 122 -1.39 6.62 11.40
CA ARG A 122 -2.65 6.28 12.09
C ARG A 122 -2.89 7.43 13.06
N GLY A 123 -3.89 8.25 12.76
CA GLY A 123 -4.33 9.26 13.70
C GLY A 123 -4.60 8.56 15.01
N SER A 124 -3.80 8.91 16.03
CA SER A 124 -4.13 8.55 17.41
C SER A 124 -5.51 9.14 17.65
N GLY A 125 -6.51 8.28 17.69
CA GLY A 125 -7.87 8.69 18.03
C GLY A 125 -7.81 9.42 19.33
N ASP A 126 -8.25 10.67 19.26
CA ASP A 126 -8.95 11.41 20.30
C ASP A 126 -8.60 11.03 21.75
N GLY A 127 -7.47 11.56 22.22
CA GLY A 127 -7.24 11.77 23.63
C GLY A 127 -7.70 13.19 23.97
N GLY A 128 -8.98 13.36 24.30
CA GLY A 128 -9.54 14.61 24.77
C GLY A 128 -8.72 15.20 25.91
N GLY A 129 -7.90 16.19 25.59
CA GLY A 129 -7.22 17.02 26.57
C GLY A 129 -8.22 17.99 27.15
N PHE A 130 -8.79 17.65 28.29
CA PHE A 130 -9.47 18.59 29.15
C PHE A 130 -8.46 19.65 29.58
N GLY A 131 -8.50 20.84 28.96
CA GLY A 131 -7.78 22.02 29.35
C GLY A 131 -8.28 22.53 30.69
N GLY A 132 -7.48 22.32 31.72
CA GLY A 132 -7.61 22.99 33.01
C GLY A 132 -7.05 24.40 32.89
N SER A 133 -7.95 25.39 32.85
CA SER A 133 -7.68 26.79 33.12
C SER A 133 -7.24 26.96 34.57
N GLY A 134 -6.04 27.48 34.77
CA GLY A 134 -5.50 27.86 36.10
C GLY A 134 -4.72 29.13 35.97
N SER A 135 -5.40 30.25 36.24
CA SER A 135 -4.87 31.57 36.50
C SER A 135 -4.06 31.58 37.77
N GLY A 136 -2.92 32.30 37.80
CA GLY A 136 -2.21 32.59 39.04
C GLY A 136 -0.84 33.24 38.80
N GLY A 137 -0.77 34.56 38.99
CA GLY A 137 0.36 35.41 38.83
C GLY A 137 1.41 35.27 39.95
N GLY A 138 2.55 35.98 39.78
CA GLY A 138 3.54 36.18 40.80
C GLY A 138 4.93 36.42 40.25
N SER A 139 5.23 37.63 39.98
CA SER A 139 6.35 38.54 40.30
C SER A 139 7.60 37.94 40.93
N GLY A 140 8.79 38.31 40.40
CA GLY A 140 9.91 38.62 41.24
C GLY A 140 11.24 37.98 40.92
N GLY A 141 12.19 38.73 40.36
CA GLY A 141 13.46 38.96 40.98
C GLY A 141 14.68 38.14 40.57
N SER A 142 15.55 38.80 39.80
CA SER A 142 16.94 39.10 40.06
C SER A 142 18.02 38.00 40.07
N SER A 143 18.94 38.21 39.13
CA SER A 143 20.41 38.21 39.23
C SER A 143 21.20 36.96 39.60
N GLY A 144 22.26 36.78 38.81
CA GLY A 144 23.54 36.26 39.31
C GLY A 144 24.07 35.06 38.57
N GLY A 145 24.90 35.22 37.66
CA GLY A 145 26.30 35.01 37.48
C GLY A 145 26.86 33.62 37.77
N GLY A 146 27.66 33.09 36.82
CA GLY A 146 28.71 32.20 37.20
C GLY A 146 28.92 30.96 36.32
N TYR A 147 29.84 31.09 35.40
CA TYR A 147 30.90 30.16 34.99
C TYR A 147 30.76 28.64 35.17
N GLY A 148 31.10 27.93 34.08
CA GLY A 148 31.93 26.74 34.22
C GLY A 148 31.44 25.45 33.64
N GLY A 149 31.96 25.09 32.49
CA GLY A 149 32.67 23.84 32.30
C GLY A 149 31.93 22.57 32.00
N GLY A 150 32.13 22.10 30.77
CA GLY A 150 32.57 20.73 30.60
C GLY A 150 31.58 19.63 30.42
N GLY A 151 31.48 19.15 29.18
CA GLY A 151 31.68 17.75 28.93
C GLY A 151 30.48 16.81 28.93
N GLY A 152 30.23 16.19 27.77
CA GLY A 152 29.68 14.86 27.78
C GLY A 152 28.38 14.65 27.03
N SER A 153 28.42 14.81 25.72
CA SER A 153 27.45 14.17 24.81
C SER A 153 27.57 12.66 24.89
N ARG A 154 26.62 12.00 25.49
CA ARG A 154 26.39 10.58 25.20
C ARG A 154 25.24 10.50 24.22
N GLY A 155 25.60 10.37 22.91
CA GLY A 155 24.71 9.99 21.86
C GLY A 155 24.19 8.59 22.12
N GLY A 156 22.88 8.46 22.17
CA GLY A 156 22.19 7.16 22.08
C GLY A 156 22.45 6.57 20.71
N GLN A 157 23.18 5.47 20.66
CA GLN A 157 23.25 4.61 19.49
C GLN A 157 21.88 3.99 19.28
N ASN A 158 21.19 4.44 18.24
CA ASN A 158 20.14 3.65 17.64
C ASN A 158 20.85 2.54 16.87
N ASP A 159 20.78 1.32 17.37
CA ASP A 159 21.17 0.12 16.65
C ASP A 159 20.20 -0.07 15.48
N ASP A 160 20.53 0.49 14.34
CA ASP A 160 19.90 0.21 13.06
C ASP A 160 20.69 -0.93 12.40
N PRO A 161 20.15 -2.17 12.36
CA PRO A 161 20.85 -3.32 11.81
C PRO A 161 21.13 -3.21 10.29
N TRP A 162 20.60 -2.20 9.62
CA TRP A 162 20.76 -1.95 8.19
C TRP A 162 21.72 -0.80 7.86
N GLY A 163 22.28 -0.12 8.89
CA GLY A 163 23.16 1.04 8.72
C GLY A 163 24.62 0.74 8.36
N SER A 164 25.03 -0.53 8.23
CA SER A 164 26.42 -0.93 8.07
C SER A 164 26.81 -1.40 6.67
N ALA A 165 25.98 -1.16 5.64
CA ALA A 165 26.36 -1.48 4.27
C ALA A 165 27.31 -0.40 3.72
N PRO A 166 28.55 -0.73 3.31
CA PRO A 166 29.43 0.23 2.65
C PRO A 166 28.85 0.63 1.27
N PRO A 167 29.10 1.88 0.81
CA PRO A 167 28.62 2.32 -0.48
C PRO A 167 29.24 1.47 -1.60
N ALA A 168 28.41 0.94 -2.49
CA ALA A 168 28.84 0.25 -3.68
C ALA A 168 29.51 1.25 -4.64
N GLY A 169 30.84 1.19 -4.69
CA GLY A 169 31.59 2.00 -5.65
C GLY A 169 33.08 1.90 -5.44
N SER A 170 33.75 1.26 -6.36
CA SER A 170 35.19 1.08 -6.60
C SER A 170 35.79 -0.27 -6.21
N GLY A 171 35.53 -1.26 -7.02
CA GLY A 171 36.38 -2.43 -7.17
C GLY A 171 36.58 -2.70 -8.67
N PRO A 172 37.78 -3.17 -9.10
CA PRO A 172 38.08 -3.34 -10.51
C PRO A 172 37.22 -4.45 -11.11
N ALA A 173 36.84 -4.25 -12.37
CA ALA A 173 36.17 -5.24 -13.20
C ALA A 173 36.99 -6.56 -13.23
N ALA A 174 36.38 -7.62 -12.75
CA ALA A 174 36.80 -8.96 -13.05
C ALA A 174 35.83 -9.52 -14.08
N ASP A 175 36.36 -9.78 -15.27
CA ASP A 175 35.70 -10.57 -16.30
C ASP A 175 35.45 -11.97 -15.74
N ASP A 176 34.19 -12.29 -15.50
CA ASP A 176 33.74 -13.66 -15.28
C ASP A 176 32.46 -13.86 -16.11
N GLU A 177 32.73 -14.30 -17.34
CA GLU A 177 31.72 -14.79 -18.27
C GLU A 177 31.33 -16.21 -17.82
N PRO A 178 30.08 -16.51 -17.49
CA PRO A 178 29.67 -17.87 -17.17
C PRO A 178 29.63 -18.74 -18.43
N PRO A 179 30.12 -19.97 -18.37
CA PRO A 179 30.12 -20.87 -19.51
C PRO A 179 28.75 -21.55 -19.63
N PHE A 180 27.91 -21.03 -20.55
CA PHE A 180 26.88 -21.79 -21.30
C PHE A 180 26.39 -20.97 -22.49
#